data_7e41b97512bbb221714da9dbcf5698fb
#
_entry.id   7e41b97512bbb221714da9dbcf5698fb
#
_cell.length_a   1.000
_cell.length_b   1.000
_cell.length_c   1.000
_cell.angle_alpha   90.00
_cell.angle_beta   90.00
_cell.angle_gamma   90.00
#
_symmetry.space_group_name_H-M   'P 1'
#
loop_
_entity.id
_entity.type
_entity.pdbx_description
1 polymer ?
#
loop_
_entity_poly.entity_id
_entity_poly.type
_entity_poly.pdbx_seq_one_letter_code
_entity_poly.pdbx_strand_id
1 'polypeptide(L)'
;MKPDCFKDKVIIVTGASSGIGLASAKLFGALGARVVMAARSIEKLEALVPQVSPDADRVLCVKTDVSVEEDCRNLMEQAVARFGRIDILVNNAGLSMRAMFKDLDLQVIHKLMDVNFWGTVNCTKYALPYLLETKGSVVGVISIAGYSALPARTGYSSSKYAIRGFLDTVRIEHLKDGLNVLVFAPGYTSSNVRNAALTADGSAQGETPLDEGKLMSAEAVAMKMAKALARRRSQVILTGLGKATVWAHRLFPGLTDKLTYSYIARETNSPFK
;
A
#
# COMPACT_ATOMS: atom_id res chain seq x y z
N MET A 1 16.04 3.18 -14.99
CA MET A 1 14.72 3.74 -15.32
C MET A 1 14.98 4.82 -16.35
N LYS A 2 14.22 4.85 -17.45
CA LYS A 2 14.33 5.95 -18.44
C LYS A 2 13.85 7.24 -17.76
N PRO A 3 14.51 8.42 -17.98
CA PRO A 3 14.16 9.66 -17.28
C PRO A 3 12.68 10.04 -17.41
N ASP A 4 12.09 9.87 -18.58
CA ASP A 4 10.75 10.38 -18.92
C ASP A 4 9.61 9.36 -18.76
N CYS A 5 9.85 8.19 -18.14
CA CYS A 5 8.83 7.13 -18.10
C CYS A 5 7.57 7.48 -17.29
N PHE A 6 7.61 8.52 -16.45
CA PHE A 6 6.48 9.02 -15.67
C PHE A 6 6.06 10.44 -16.04
N LYS A 7 6.81 11.10 -16.92
CA LYS A 7 6.49 12.48 -17.37
C LYS A 7 5.07 12.53 -17.92
N ASP A 8 4.29 13.52 -17.45
CA ASP A 8 2.89 13.78 -17.81
C ASP A 8 1.89 12.64 -17.55
N LYS A 9 2.31 11.55 -16.93
CA LYS A 9 1.40 10.50 -16.48
C LYS A 9 0.59 10.93 -15.28
N VAL A 10 -0.68 10.60 -15.26
CA VAL A 10 -1.59 10.84 -14.14
C VAL A 10 -1.49 9.66 -13.18
N ILE A 11 -1.01 9.92 -11.96
CA ILE A 11 -0.73 8.92 -10.94
C ILE A 11 -1.55 9.23 -9.68
N ILE A 12 -2.47 8.35 -9.33
CA ILE A 12 -3.26 8.45 -8.10
C ILE A 12 -2.54 7.66 -7.01
N VAL A 13 -2.37 8.28 -5.84
CA VAL A 13 -1.77 7.64 -4.65
C VAL A 13 -2.73 7.75 -3.47
N THR A 14 -3.27 6.63 -3.00
CA THR A 14 -4.07 6.60 -1.78
C THR A 14 -3.20 6.52 -0.53
N GLY A 15 -3.65 7.13 0.58
CA GLY A 15 -2.83 7.25 1.79
C GLY A 15 -1.60 8.13 1.59
N ALA A 16 -1.72 9.17 0.76
CA ALA A 16 -0.61 10.05 0.35
C ALA A 16 -0.15 11.05 1.43
N SER A 17 -0.79 11.10 2.59
CA SER A 17 -0.47 12.07 3.65
C SER A 17 0.73 11.71 4.51
N SER A 18 1.33 10.53 4.35
CA SER A 18 2.50 10.08 5.14
C SER A 18 3.19 8.85 4.54
N GLY A 19 4.36 8.49 5.10
CA GLY A 19 5.05 7.22 4.83
C GLY A 19 5.29 6.93 3.35
N ILE A 20 5.05 5.68 2.93
CA ILE A 20 5.29 5.22 1.56
C ILE A 20 4.45 6.00 0.55
N GLY A 21 3.19 6.34 0.90
CA GLY A 21 2.31 7.10 0.02
C GLY A 21 2.86 8.49 -0.28
N LEU A 22 3.25 9.24 0.73
CA LEU A 22 3.85 10.56 0.58
C LEU A 22 5.19 10.50 -0.17
N ALA A 23 6.05 9.56 0.19
CA ALA A 23 7.34 9.38 -0.51
C ALA A 23 7.13 9.02 -1.98
N SER A 24 6.09 8.24 -2.30
CA SER A 24 5.73 7.92 -3.69
C SER A 24 5.20 9.15 -4.43
N ALA A 25 4.31 9.94 -3.80
CA ALA A 25 3.80 11.18 -4.39
C ALA A 25 4.94 12.16 -4.72
N LYS A 26 5.85 12.41 -3.76
CA LYS A 26 7.05 13.24 -3.97
C LYS A 26 7.92 12.73 -5.12
N LEU A 27 8.20 11.44 -5.14
CA LEU A 27 9.04 10.85 -6.19
C LEU A 27 8.40 10.98 -7.57
N PHE A 28 7.11 10.66 -7.70
CA PHE A 28 6.42 10.77 -8.99
C PHE A 28 6.30 12.22 -9.46
N GLY A 29 6.03 13.17 -8.55
CA GLY A 29 6.07 14.59 -8.87
C GLY A 29 7.44 15.04 -9.40
N ALA A 30 8.52 14.67 -8.72
CA ALA A 30 9.90 14.93 -9.15
C ALA A 30 10.27 14.27 -10.49
N LEU A 31 9.59 13.17 -10.86
CA LEU A 31 9.72 12.50 -12.16
C LEU A 31 8.78 13.09 -13.23
N GLY A 32 8.16 14.25 -12.96
CA GLY A 32 7.33 14.98 -13.91
C GLY A 32 5.93 14.39 -14.10
N ALA A 33 5.42 13.59 -13.18
CA ALA A 33 4.03 13.13 -13.22
C ALA A 33 3.05 14.24 -12.80
N ARG A 34 1.77 14.08 -13.16
CA ARG A 34 0.62 14.74 -12.55
C ARG A 34 0.14 13.83 -11.42
N VAL A 35 0.16 14.33 -10.19
CA VAL A 35 -0.07 13.50 -9.00
C VAL A 35 -1.42 13.82 -8.38
N VAL A 36 -2.24 12.80 -8.17
CA VAL A 36 -3.48 12.90 -7.38
C VAL A 36 -3.20 12.29 -6.01
N MET A 37 -3.23 13.13 -4.98
CA MET A 37 -3.02 12.74 -3.59
C MET A 37 -4.36 12.51 -2.91
N ALA A 38 -4.58 11.32 -2.38
CA ALA A 38 -5.82 10.96 -1.70
C ALA A 38 -5.58 10.55 -0.24
N ALA A 39 -6.27 11.18 0.70
CA ALA A 39 -6.29 10.84 2.12
C ALA A 39 -7.49 11.51 2.82
N ARG A 40 -7.77 11.13 4.08
CA ARG A 40 -8.91 11.64 4.85
C ARG A 40 -8.79 13.11 5.25
N SER A 41 -7.58 13.63 5.50
CA SER A 41 -7.35 15.05 5.85
C SER A 41 -6.90 15.81 4.61
N ILE A 42 -7.78 16.67 4.08
CA ILE A 42 -7.48 17.51 2.92
C ILE A 42 -6.43 18.57 3.27
N GLU A 43 -6.54 19.18 4.44
CA GLU A 43 -5.64 20.24 4.90
C GLU A 43 -4.18 19.74 4.97
N LYS A 44 -4.02 18.48 5.41
CA LYS A 44 -2.70 17.86 5.44
C LYS A 44 -2.15 17.58 4.05
N LEU A 45 -3.00 17.21 3.08
CA LEU A 45 -2.58 17.00 1.71
C LEU A 45 -2.15 18.32 1.06
N GLU A 46 -2.95 19.38 1.22
CA GLU A 46 -2.68 20.71 0.66
C GLU A 46 -1.36 21.29 1.18
N ALA A 47 -1.10 21.17 2.47
CA ALA A 47 0.18 21.57 3.08
C ALA A 47 1.40 20.83 2.52
N LEU A 48 1.20 19.66 1.90
CA LEU A 48 2.27 18.84 1.32
C LEU A 48 2.51 19.09 -0.18
N VAL A 49 1.62 19.83 -0.87
CA VAL A 49 1.73 20.09 -2.31
C VAL A 49 3.10 20.66 -2.73
N PRO A 50 3.68 21.66 -2.03
CA PRO A 50 5.00 22.19 -2.41
C PRO A 50 6.15 21.17 -2.32
N GLN A 51 5.96 20.10 -1.54
CA GLN A 51 6.94 19.03 -1.41
C GLN A 51 6.80 17.98 -2.53
N VAL A 52 5.68 17.96 -3.25
CA VAL A 52 5.39 17.01 -4.33
C VAL A 52 5.77 17.59 -5.69
N SER A 53 5.40 18.83 -5.93
CA SER A 53 5.75 19.56 -7.17
C SER A 53 5.92 21.05 -6.91
N PRO A 54 6.88 21.71 -7.55
CA PRO A 54 6.96 23.17 -7.56
C PRO A 54 5.82 23.81 -8.35
N ASP A 55 5.22 23.07 -9.29
CA ASP A 55 4.05 23.46 -10.05
C ASP A 55 2.80 22.84 -9.41
N ALA A 56 2.04 23.67 -8.69
CA ALA A 56 0.82 23.24 -7.98
C ALA A 56 -0.25 22.72 -8.94
N ASP A 57 -0.30 23.19 -10.20
CA ASP A 57 -1.26 22.72 -11.20
C ASP A 57 -1.07 21.26 -11.60
N ARG A 58 0.07 20.69 -11.27
CA ARG A 58 0.37 19.26 -11.48
C ARG A 58 -0.04 18.37 -10.31
N VAL A 59 -0.60 18.93 -9.23
CA VAL A 59 -1.02 18.19 -8.05
C VAL A 59 -2.49 18.44 -7.78
N LEU A 60 -3.26 17.38 -7.58
CA LEU A 60 -4.65 17.42 -7.11
C LEU A 60 -4.73 16.74 -5.75
N CYS A 61 -5.30 17.42 -4.77
CA CYS A 61 -5.62 16.85 -3.47
C CYS A 61 -7.12 16.49 -3.42
N VAL A 62 -7.43 15.26 -3.03
CA VAL A 62 -8.82 14.80 -2.90
C VAL A 62 -9.02 14.18 -1.51
N LYS A 63 -9.98 14.72 -0.74
CA LYS A 63 -10.40 14.10 0.51
C LYS A 63 -11.04 12.76 0.18
N THR A 64 -10.49 11.67 0.75
CA THR A 64 -10.92 10.32 0.42
C THR A 64 -10.76 9.41 1.64
N ASP A 65 -11.84 8.81 2.10
CA ASP A 65 -11.81 7.61 2.94
C ASP A 65 -12.03 6.40 2.04
N VAL A 66 -10.99 5.59 1.84
CA VAL A 66 -11.05 4.44 0.91
C VAL A 66 -12.02 3.34 1.38
N SER A 67 -12.47 3.36 2.64
CA SER A 67 -13.52 2.45 3.14
C SER A 67 -14.92 2.86 2.69
N VAL A 68 -15.09 4.08 2.16
CA VAL A 68 -16.32 4.60 1.60
C VAL A 68 -16.27 4.50 0.07
N GLU A 69 -17.15 3.69 -0.50
CA GLU A 69 -17.18 3.42 -1.95
C GLU A 69 -17.34 4.69 -2.77
N GLU A 70 -18.26 5.59 -2.32
CA GLU A 70 -18.55 6.85 -2.99
C GLU A 70 -17.33 7.78 -3.04
N ASP A 71 -16.53 7.85 -1.96
CA ASP A 71 -15.29 8.62 -1.95
C ASP A 71 -14.29 8.07 -2.99
N CYS A 72 -14.23 6.75 -3.14
CA CYS A 72 -13.36 6.12 -4.14
C CYS A 72 -13.81 6.44 -5.57
N ARG A 73 -15.12 6.47 -5.84
CA ARG A 73 -15.68 6.88 -7.13
C ARG A 73 -15.36 8.35 -7.41
N ASN A 74 -15.70 9.23 -6.48
CA ASN A 74 -15.44 10.66 -6.57
C ASN A 74 -13.95 10.98 -6.81
N LEU A 75 -13.03 10.23 -6.18
CA LEU A 75 -11.59 10.37 -6.40
C LEU A 75 -11.22 10.18 -7.88
N MET A 76 -11.75 9.15 -8.53
CA MET A 76 -11.46 8.86 -9.94
C MET A 76 -12.10 9.90 -10.86
N GLU A 77 -13.34 10.31 -10.58
CA GLU A 77 -14.05 11.35 -11.33
C GLU A 77 -13.31 12.69 -11.28
N GLN A 78 -12.85 13.13 -10.10
CA GLN A 78 -12.07 14.36 -9.97
C GLN A 78 -10.71 14.27 -10.68
N ALA A 79 -10.02 13.12 -10.61
CA ALA A 79 -8.77 12.92 -11.33
C ALA A 79 -8.95 13.03 -12.84
N VAL A 80 -10.02 12.44 -13.38
CA VAL A 80 -10.35 12.50 -14.81
C VAL A 80 -10.82 13.90 -15.22
N ALA A 81 -11.67 14.54 -14.43
CA ALA A 81 -12.12 15.91 -14.69
C ALA A 81 -10.94 16.90 -14.75
N ARG A 82 -9.93 16.72 -13.88
CA ARG A 82 -8.76 17.61 -13.82
C ARG A 82 -7.71 17.30 -14.89
N PHE A 83 -7.44 16.03 -15.18
CA PHE A 83 -6.29 15.62 -16.00
C PHE A 83 -6.64 14.80 -17.24
N GLY A 84 -7.92 14.45 -17.44
CA GLY A 84 -8.45 13.78 -18.62
C GLY A 84 -8.14 12.28 -18.72
N ARG A 85 -7.37 11.71 -17.78
CA ARG A 85 -6.93 10.30 -17.82
C ARG A 85 -6.45 9.79 -16.47
N ILE A 86 -6.29 8.47 -16.35
CA ILE A 86 -5.58 7.82 -15.25
C ILE A 86 -4.58 6.83 -15.86
N ASP A 87 -3.30 6.96 -15.53
CA ASP A 87 -2.26 6.04 -16.00
C ASP A 87 -1.84 5.03 -14.94
N ILE A 88 -1.79 5.44 -13.67
CA ILE A 88 -1.35 4.58 -12.57
C ILE A 88 -2.21 4.83 -11.34
N LEU A 89 -2.71 3.74 -10.74
CA LEU A 89 -3.34 3.74 -9.42
C LEU A 89 -2.41 3.04 -8.42
N VAL A 90 -2.02 3.74 -7.35
CA VAL A 90 -1.27 3.17 -6.23
C VAL A 90 -2.21 3.03 -5.03
N ASN A 91 -2.74 1.82 -4.83
CA ASN A 91 -3.49 1.44 -3.64
C ASN A 91 -2.49 1.23 -2.49
N ASN A 92 -2.24 2.30 -1.73
CA ASN A 92 -1.29 2.30 -0.62
C ASN A 92 -1.97 2.57 0.72
N ALA A 93 -3.14 3.19 0.76
CA ALA A 93 -3.89 3.39 1.99
C ALA A 93 -4.06 2.05 2.74
N GLY A 94 -3.83 2.08 4.06
CA GLY A 94 -3.96 0.87 4.84
C GLY A 94 -3.66 1.07 6.33
N LEU A 95 -4.21 0.17 7.11
CA LEU A 95 -4.03 0.07 8.55
C LEU A 95 -3.30 -1.23 8.90
N SER A 96 -2.67 -1.25 10.07
CA SER A 96 -2.09 -2.45 10.69
C SER A 96 -2.75 -2.70 12.05
N MET A 97 -2.45 -3.82 12.67
CA MET A 97 -2.87 -4.14 14.03
C MET A 97 -1.77 -4.89 14.78
N ARG A 98 -1.85 -4.91 16.11
CA ARG A 98 -1.03 -5.78 16.96
C ARG A 98 -1.82 -6.21 18.20
N ALA A 99 -2.45 -7.37 18.09
CA ALA A 99 -3.16 -8.02 19.19
C ALA A 99 -3.29 -9.53 18.91
N MET A 100 -3.31 -10.37 19.96
CA MET A 100 -3.61 -11.77 19.81
C MET A 100 -5.09 -11.96 19.45
N PHE A 101 -5.38 -12.93 18.60
CA PHE A 101 -6.75 -13.17 18.13
C PHE A 101 -7.74 -13.47 19.27
N LYS A 102 -7.29 -14.15 20.29
CA LYS A 102 -8.12 -14.49 21.46
C LYS A 102 -8.63 -13.28 22.25
N ASP A 103 -7.90 -12.15 22.18
CA ASP A 103 -8.18 -10.93 22.94
C ASP A 103 -8.77 -9.82 22.02
N LEU A 104 -8.95 -10.11 20.73
CA LEU A 104 -9.25 -9.13 19.70
C LEU A 104 -10.74 -8.87 19.55
N ASP A 105 -11.16 -7.61 19.56
CA ASP A 105 -12.49 -7.22 19.08
C ASP A 105 -12.60 -7.46 17.57
N LEU A 106 -13.64 -8.16 17.13
CA LEU A 106 -13.87 -8.48 15.73
C LEU A 106 -14.04 -7.23 14.85
N GLN A 107 -14.51 -6.11 15.43
CA GLN A 107 -14.59 -4.82 14.71
C GLN A 107 -13.24 -4.34 14.20
N VAL A 108 -12.14 -4.72 14.84
CA VAL A 108 -10.78 -4.40 14.36
C VAL A 108 -10.50 -5.13 13.03
N ILE A 109 -10.91 -6.40 12.92
CA ILE A 109 -10.76 -7.15 11.66
C ILE A 109 -11.64 -6.55 10.57
N HIS A 110 -12.91 -6.21 10.86
CA HIS A 110 -13.81 -5.54 9.92
C HIS A 110 -13.17 -4.26 9.39
N LYS A 111 -12.71 -3.38 10.30
CA LYS A 111 -12.06 -2.11 9.92
C LYS A 111 -10.81 -2.29 9.05
N LEU A 112 -10.02 -3.34 9.33
CA LEU A 112 -8.85 -3.66 8.49
C LEU A 112 -9.26 -4.16 7.11
N MET A 113 -10.32 -4.96 7.02
CA MET A 113 -10.86 -5.41 5.73
C MET A 113 -11.45 -4.25 4.95
N ASP A 114 -12.21 -3.37 5.58
CA ASP A 114 -12.83 -2.22 4.93
C ASP A 114 -11.78 -1.27 4.33
N VAL A 115 -10.78 -0.90 5.12
CA VAL A 115 -9.74 0.03 4.65
C VAL A 115 -8.76 -0.64 3.68
N ASN A 116 -8.22 -1.81 4.03
CA ASN A 116 -7.14 -2.41 3.25
C ASN A 116 -7.68 -3.11 2.00
N PHE A 117 -8.66 -3.99 2.18
CA PHE A 117 -9.17 -4.84 1.09
C PHE A 117 -10.23 -4.11 0.28
N TRP A 118 -11.34 -3.70 0.89
CA TRP A 118 -12.42 -3.03 0.17
C TRP A 118 -11.96 -1.69 -0.41
N GLY A 119 -11.13 -0.94 0.31
CA GLY A 119 -10.53 0.28 -0.24
C GLY A 119 -9.71 0.03 -1.52
N THR A 120 -8.95 -1.08 -1.57
CA THR A 120 -8.23 -1.49 -2.79
C THR A 120 -9.20 -1.91 -3.90
N VAL A 121 -10.26 -2.67 -3.57
CA VAL A 121 -11.28 -3.12 -4.53
C VAL A 121 -12.01 -1.93 -5.13
N ASN A 122 -12.55 -1.04 -4.29
CA ASN A 122 -13.33 0.12 -4.72
C ASN A 122 -12.50 1.06 -5.61
N CYS A 123 -11.31 1.45 -5.15
CA CYS A 123 -10.44 2.30 -5.97
C CYS A 123 -10.09 1.63 -7.31
N THR A 124 -9.78 0.34 -7.31
CA THR A 124 -9.46 -0.39 -8.55
C THR A 124 -10.66 -0.48 -9.48
N LYS A 125 -11.86 -0.75 -8.96
CA LYS A 125 -13.11 -0.84 -9.74
C LYS A 125 -13.37 0.44 -10.53
N TYR A 126 -13.30 1.58 -9.88
CA TYR A 126 -13.60 2.88 -10.51
C TYR A 126 -12.47 3.42 -11.38
N ALA A 127 -11.21 3.03 -11.11
CA ALA A 127 -10.08 3.40 -11.96
C ALA A 127 -9.95 2.50 -13.21
N LEU A 128 -10.45 1.27 -13.15
CA LEU A 128 -10.19 0.23 -14.15
C LEU A 128 -10.54 0.65 -15.59
N PRO A 129 -11.70 1.25 -15.92
CA PRO A 129 -12.01 1.67 -17.28
C PRO A 129 -10.91 2.57 -17.88
N TYR A 130 -10.48 3.59 -17.12
CA TYR A 130 -9.47 4.55 -17.56
C TYR A 130 -8.06 3.93 -17.66
N LEU A 131 -7.75 2.98 -16.77
CA LEU A 131 -6.50 2.24 -16.80
C LEU A 131 -6.41 1.28 -18.00
N LEU A 132 -7.54 0.73 -18.44
CA LEU A 132 -7.60 -0.09 -19.65
C LEU A 132 -7.35 0.76 -20.91
N GLU A 133 -7.97 1.94 -21.00
CA GLU A 133 -7.74 2.87 -22.12
C GLU A 133 -6.27 3.30 -22.23
N THR A 134 -5.61 3.55 -21.11
CA THR A 134 -4.20 4.00 -21.08
C THR A 134 -3.20 2.85 -21.13
N LYS A 135 -3.65 1.57 -21.11
CA LYS A 135 -2.82 0.39 -20.84
C LYS A 135 -1.95 0.59 -19.60
N GLY A 136 -2.57 1.15 -18.59
CA GLY A 136 -1.98 1.69 -17.37
C GLY A 136 -1.52 0.61 -16.40
N SER A 137 -1.42 1.01 -15.12
CA SER A 137 -0.96 0.12 -14.06
C SER A 137 -1.78 0.26 -12.79
N VAL A 138 -2.09 -0.87 -12.14
CA VAL A 138 -2.57 -0.93 -10.75
C VAL A 138 -1.46 -1.44 -9.86
N VAL A 139 -1.21 -0.75 -8.74
CA VAL A 139 -0.31 -1.22 -7.68
C VAL A 139 -1.12 -1.51 -6.43
N GLY A 140 -0.97 -2.70 -5.88
CA GLY A 140 -1.40 -2.97 -4.50
C GLY A 140 -0.20 -3.04 -3.57
N VAL A 141 -0.11 -2.09 -2.64
CA VAL A 141 0.90 -2.10 -1.59
C VAL A 141 0.42 -3.05 -0.50
N ILE A 142 0.91 -4.28 -0.56
CA ILE A 142 0.61 -5.30 0.43
C ILE A 142 1.69 -5.32 1.54
N SER A 143 2.22 -6.47 1.87
CA SER A 143 3.31 -6.71 2.82
C SER A 143 3.85 -8.12 2.60
N ILE A 144 4.98 -8.46 3.18
CA ILE A 144 5.42 -9.85 3.35
C ILE A 144 4.33 -10.64 4.09
N ALA A 145 3.57 -9.99 5.00
CA ALA A 145 2.41 -10.57 5.68
C ALA A 145 1.27 -11.04 4.74
N GLY A 146 1.28 -10.65 3.46
CA GLY A 146 0.39 -11.18 2.41
C GLY A 146 0.93 -12.45 1.72
N TYR A 147 2.04 -12.99 2.19
CA TYR A 147 2.66 -14.24 1.72
C TYR A 147 2.98 -15.21 2.84
N SER A 148 3.35 -14.70 4.00
CA SER A 148 3.66 -15.45 5.20
C SER A 148 3.03 -14.72 6.38
N ALA A 149 2.08 -15.35 7.04
CA ALA A 149 1.33 -14.73 8.12
C ALA A 149 2.23 -14.37 9.31
N LEU A 150 1.85 -13.32 10.03
CA LEU A 150 2.56 -12.85 11.21
C LEU A 150 1.68 -13.00 12.46
N PRO A 151 2.19 -13.56 13.55
CA PRO A 151 1.50 -13.59 14.85
C PRO A 151 1.06 -12.20 15.29
N ALA A 152 -0.04 -12.13 16.01
CA ALA A 152 -0.68 -10.89 16.47
C ALA A 152 -1.03 -9.90 15.35
N ARG A 153 -1.19 -10.38 14.12
CA ARG A 153 -1.51 -9.61 12.91
C ARG A 153 -2.63 -10.28 12.09
N THR A 154 -3.54 -11.00 12.73
CA THR A 154 -4.56 -11.80 12.03
C THR A 154 -5.35 -11.00 10.99
N GLY A 155 -6.03 -9.95 11.38
CA GLY A 155 -6.80 -9.10 10.44
C GLY A 155 -5.92 -8.42 9.38
N TYR A 156 -4.71 -7.99 9.77
CA TYR A 156 -3.77 -7.40 8.82
C TYR A 156 -3.29 -8.40 7.78
N SER A 157 -2.80 -9.57 8.21
CA SER A 157 -2.36 -10.61 7.29
C SER A 157 -3.51 -11.05 6.38
N SER A 158 -4.69 -11.32 6.93
CA SER A 158 -5.88 -11.70 6.15
C SER A 158 -6.20 -10.66 5.07
N SER A 159 -6.22 -9.37 5.42
CA SER A 159 -6.49 -8.31 4.43
C SER A 159 -5.44 -8.26 3.33
N LYS A 160 -4.15 -8.46 3.66
CA LYS A 160 -3.06 -8.43 2.66
C LYS A 160 -3.04 -9.68 1.76
N TYR A 161 -3.46 -10.84 2.26
CA TYR A 161 -3.71 -12.02 1.43
C TYR A 161 -4.90 -11.82 0.50
N ALA A 162 -6.00 -11.23 1.00
CA ALA A 162 -7.18 -10.93 0.19
C ALA A 162 -6.85 -9.98 -0.96
N ILE A 163 -6.12 -8.88 -0.70
CA ILE A 163 -5.66 -7.95 -1.75
C ILE A 163 -4.84 -8.70 -2.80
N ARG A 164 -3.95 -9.57 -2.39
CA ARG A 164 -3.12 -10.33 -3.33
C ARG A 164 -3.96 -11.22 -4.23
N GLY A 165 -4.89 -12.01 -3.65
CA GLY A 165 -5.77 -12.87 -4.43
C GLY A 165 -6.60 -12.09 -5.44
N PHE A 166 -7.19 -10.97 -5.01
CA PHE A 166 -7.94 -10.05 -5.86
C PHE A 166 -7.10 -9.53 -7.04
N LEU A 167 -5.92 -8.97 -6.75
CA LEU A 167 -5.05 -8.40 -7.79
C LEU A 167 -4.46 -9.45 -8.74
N ASP A 168 -4.16 -10.64 -8.24
CA ASP A 168 -3.70 -11.75 -9.08
C ASP A 168 -4.80 -12.16 -10.08
N THR A 169 -6.09 -12.15 -9.66
CA THR A 169 -7.24 -12.42 -10.53
C THR A 169 -7.44 -11.30 -11.56
N VAL A 170 -7.46 -10.03 -11.14
CA VAL A 170 -7.58 -8.87 -12.04
C VAL A 170 -6.48 -8.87 -13.11
N ARG A 171 -5.26 -9.27 -12.75
CA ARG A 171 -4.15 -9.41 -13.70
C ARG A 171 -4.43 -10.45 -14.79
N ILE A 172 -5.02 -11.58 -14.41
CA ILE A 172 -5.33 -12.67 -15.35
C ILE A 172 -6.49 -12.28 -16.26
N GLU A 173 -7.54 -11.67 -15.71
CA GLU A 173 -8.71 -11.19 -16.45
C GLU A 173 -8.31 -10.20 -17.56
N HIS A 174 -7.35 -9.32 -17.30
CA HIS A 174 -6.90 -8.27 -18.22
C HIS A 174 -5.53 -8.53 -18.87
N LEU A 175 -5.14 -9.79 -18.95
CA LEU A 175 -3.83 -10.17 -19.50
C LEU A 175 -3.63 -9.68 -20.97
N LYS A 176 -4.71 -9.67 -21.76
CA LYS A 176 -4.68 -9.26 -23.17
C LYS A 176 -4.94 -7.77 -23.38
N ASP A 177 -5.46 -7.07 -22.37
CA ASP A 177 -5.85 -5.66 -22.45
C ASP A 177 -4.65 -4.72 -22.24
N GLY A 178 -3.51 -5.27 -21.86
CA GLY A 178 -2.29 -4.50 -21.62
C GLY A 178 -2.23 -3.81 -20.26
N LEU A 179 -3.15 -4.13 -19.33
CA LEU A 179 -3.10 -3.67 -17.94
C LEU A 179 -1.87 -4.29 -17.23
N ASN A 180 -1.12 -3.47 -16.52
CA ASN A 180 -0.08 -3.97 -15.63
C ASN A 180 -0.58 -3.96 -14.17
N VAL A 181 -0.60 -5.11 -13.53
CA VAL A 181 -0.97 -5.23 -12.11
C VAL A 181 0.26 -5.62 -11.31
N LEU A 182 0.70 -4.73 -10.41
CA LEU A 182 1.87 -4.91 -9.55
C LEU A 182 1.45 -5.22 -8.12
N VAL A 183 1.65 -6.45 -7.67
CA VAL A 183 1.60 -6.80 -6.24
C VAL A 183 2.94 -6.44 -5.62
N PHE A 184 2.95 -5.40 -4.79
CA PHE A 184 4.16 -4.83 -4.22
C PHE A 184 4.20 -5.09 -2.70
N ALA A 185 5.17 -5.87 -2.26
CA ALA A 185 5.31 -6.34 -0.88
C ALA A 185 6.55 -5.74 -0.20
N PRO A 186 6.42 -4.60 0.49
CA PRO A 186 7.47 -4.09 1.35
C PRO A 186 7.72 -5.04 2.54
N GLY A 187 8.99 -5.03 3.02
CA GLY A 187 9.31 -5.50 4.35
C GLY A 187 9.06 -4.43 5.41
N TYR A 188 9.73 -4.56 6.55
CA TYR A 188 9.69 -3.52 7.57
C TYR A 188 10.25 -2.21 7.01
N THR A 189 9.41 -1.18 7.06
CA THR A 189 9.70 0.16 6.50
C THR A 189 9.50 1.20 7.59
N SER A 190 10.39 2.18 7.70
CA SER A 190 10.22 3.31 8.59
C SER A 190 9.00 4.13 8.13
N SER A 191 7.94 4.11 8.94
CA SER A 191 6.68 4.81 8.67
C SER A 191 5.81 4.84 9.91
N ASN A 192 4.86 5.75 9.97
CA ASN A 192 3.93 5.89 11.11
C ASN A 192 2.88 4.76 11.22
N VAL A 193 2.88 3.78 10.31
CA VAL A 193 1.87 2.70 10.28
C VAL A 193 1.88 1.83 11.55
N ARG A 194 3.02 1.73 12.25
CA ARG A 194 3.13 0.98 13.51
C ARG A 194 2.54 1.74 14.67
N ASN A 195 2.85 3.05 14.79
CA ASN A 195 2.25 3.89 15.83
C ASN A 195 0.72 3.98 15.66
N ALA A 196 0.25 3.97 14.42
CA ALA A 196 -1.18 3.96 14.08
C ALA A 196 -1.79 2.55 14.03
N ALA A 197 -1.03 1.48 14.34
CA ALA A 197 -1.55 0.13 14.37
C ALA A 197 -2.62 -0.01 15.45
N LEU A 198 -3.68 -0.77 15.15
CA LEU A 198 -4.79 -0.97 16.07
C LEU A 198 -4.41 -2.02 17.14
N THR A 199 -4.78 -1.74 18.38
CA THR A 199 -4.72 -2.68 19.51
C THR A 199 -5.94 -3.61 19.51
N ALA A 200 -6.10 -4.40 20.55
CA ALA A 200 -7.19 -5.36 20.69
C ALA A 200 -8.58 -4.72 20.67
N ASP A 201 -8.72 -3.52 21.23
CA ASP A 201 -9.95 -2.73 21.31
C ASP A 201 -10.13 -1.72 20.15
N GLY A 202 -9.18 -1.69 19.22
CA GLY A 202 -9.21 -0.78 18.06
C GLY A 202 -8.66 0.62 18.33
N SER A 203 -8.09 0.89 19.48
CA SER A 203 -7.32 2.12 19.75
C SER A 203 -5.97 2.09 19.01
N ALA A 204 -5.29 3.23 18.90
CA ALA A 204 -3.97 3.29 18.29
C ALA A 204 -2.89 2.82 19.27
N GLN A 205 -1.94 2.00 18.81
CA GLN A 205 -0.84 1.45 19.63
C GLN A 205 0.08 2.53 20.23
N GLY A 206 0.32 3.63 19.50
CA GLY A 206 1.11 4.78 19.99
C GLY A 206 2.63 4.55 20.01
N GLU A 207 3.12 3.34 19.87
CA GLU A 207 4.54 2.99 19.94
C GLU A 207 4.99 2.02 18.82
N THR A 208 6.30 1.93 18.62
CA THR A 208 6.91 0.94 17.72
C THR A 208 7.85 0.02 18.48
N PRO A 209 7.73 -1.31 18.34
CA PRO A 209 8.65 -2.25 18.97
C PRO A 209 9.97 -2.42 18.20
N LEU A 210 10.15 -1.72 17.07
CA LEU A 210 11.30 -1.88 16.19
C LEU A 210 12.21 -0.66 16.20
N ASP A 211 13.50 -0.90 16.04
CA ASP A 211 14.50 0.15 15.81
C ASP A 211 14.31 0.74 14.40
N GLU A 212 13.68 1.92 14.34
CA GLU A 212 13.35 2.61 13.09
C GLU A 212 14.58 2.92 12.22
N GLY A 213 15.77 3.11 12.85
CA GLY A 213 17.01 3.40 12.13
C GLY A 213 17.55 2.24 11.29
N LYS A 214 17.11 1.01 11.58
CA LYS A 214 17.50 -0.21 10.84
C LYS A 214 16.54 -0.61 9.74
N LEU A 215 15.45 0.16 9.58
CA LEU A 215 14.40 -0.15 8.63
C LEU A 215 14.66 0.50 7.26
N MET A 216 14.05 -0.05 6.21
CA MET A 216 14.10 0.59 4.90
C MET A 216 13.32 1.92 4.93
N SER A 217 13.89 3.00 4.38
CA SER A 217 13.17 4.27 4.31
C SER A 217 11.99 4.22 3.33
N ALA A 218 11.00 5.08 3.54
CA ALA A 218 9.84 5.20 2.64
C ALA A 218 10.27 5.62 1.22
N GLU A 219 11.29 6.47 1.10
CA GLU A 219 11.87 6.93 -0.17
C GLU A 219 12.52 5.78 -0.94
N ALA A 220 13.27 4.91 -0.23
CA ALA A 220 13.88 3.72 -0.84
C ALA A 220 12.79 2.75 -1.35
N VAL A 221 11.70 2.60 -0.61
CA VAL A 221 10.54 1.79 -1.02
C VAL A 221 9.87 2.41 -2.25
N ALA A 222 9.59 3.72 -2.26
CA ALA A 222 9.00 4.44 -3.39
C ALA A 222 9.87 4.31 -4.65
N MET A 223 11.20 4.45 -4.53
CA MET A 223 12.13 4.27 -5.66
C MET A 223 12.09 2.85 -6.22
N LYS A 224 11.99 1.83 -5.38
CA LYS A 224 11.86 0.43 -5.83
C LYS A 224 10.51 0.19 -6.51
N MET A 225 9.43 0.81 -6.04
CA MET A 225 8.11 0.76 -6.67
C MET A 225 8.15 1.42 -8.06
N ALA A 226 8.69 2.62 -8.19
CA ALA A 226 8.84 3.30 -9.47
C ALA A 226 9.66 2.47 -10.47
N LYS A 227 10.78 1.87 -10.04
CA LYS A 227 11.58 0.97 -10.89
C LYS A 227 10.80 -0.28 -11.32
N ALA A 228 9.96 -0.83 -10.47
CA ALA A 228 9.12 -1.98 -10.78
C ALA A 228 8.04 -1.63 -11.81
N LEU A 229 7.36 -0.50 -11.63
CA LEU A 229 6.38 0.06 -12.57
C LEU A 229 6.99 0.33 -13.95
N ALA A 230 8.14 0.99 -14.00
CA ALA A 230 8.85 1.29 -15.26
C ALA A 230 9.25 0.01 -16.04
N ARG A 231 9.38 -1.13 -15.35
CA ARG A 231 9.68 -2.44 -15.92
C ARG A 231 8.44 -3.32 -16.08
N ARG A 232 7.26 -2.79 -15.78
CA ARG A 232 5.97 -3.51 -15.81
C ARG A 232 6.02 -4.86 -15.08
N ARG A 233 6.66 -4.89 -13.91
CA ARG A 233 6.71 -6.10 -13.08
C ARG A 233 5.32 -6.41 -12.52
N SER A 234 4.98 -7.69 -12.44
CA SER A 234 3.72 -8.14 -11.83
C SER A 234 3.83 -8.37 -10.31
N GLN A 235 5.04 -8.63 -9.82
CA GLN A 235 5.27 -8.91 -8.41
C GLN A 235 6.65 -8.44 -7.97
N VAL A 236 6.71 -7.81 -6.79
CA VAL A 236 7.98 -7.45 -6.14
C VAL A 236 7.88 -7.68 -4.63
N ILE A 237 8.78 -8.50 -4.11
CA ILE A 237 9.00 -8.66 -2.67
C ILE A 237 10.31 -7.95 -2.35
N LEU A 238 10.26 -6.98 -1.42
CA LEU A 238 11.44 -6.26 -0.97
C LEU A 238 12.18 -7.04 0.12
N THR A 239 13.44 -6.70 0.27
CA THR A 239 14.44 -7.28 1.21
C THR A 239 14.83 -8.73 0.90
N GLY A 240 16.08 -9.07 1.17
CA GLY A 240 16.58 -10.45 1.04
C GLY A 240 15.90 -11.40 2.01
N LEU A 241 15.76 -10.96 3.27
CA LEU A 241 15.06 -11.71 4.32
C LEU A 241 13.60 -11.96 3.94
N GLY A 242 12.86 -10.93 3.43
CA GLY A 242 11.48 -11.11 3.02
C GLY A 242 11.31 -12.14 1.91
N LYS A 243 12.20 -12.15 0.91
CA LYS A 243 12.21 -13.17 -0.14
C LYS A 243 12.47 -14.57 0.43
N ALA A 244 13.49 -14.68 1.30
CA ALA A 244 13.82 -15.95 1.94
C ALA A 244 12.65 -16.48 2.78
N THR A 245 11.99 -15.62 3.57
CA THR A 245 10.81 -15.99 4.37
C THR A 245 9.66 -16.50 3.48
N VAL A 246 9.34 -15.80 2.40
CA VAL A 246 8.26 -16.21 1.48
C VAL A 246 8.59 -17.56 0.81
N TRP A 247 9.83 -17.77 0.37
CA TRP A 247 10.29 -19.03 -0.19
C TRP A 247 10.27 -20.16 0.82
N ALA A 248 10.81 -19.93 2.02
CA ALA A 248 10.83 -20.91 3.09
C ALA A 248 9.41 -21.31 3.51
N HIS A 249 8.50 -20.33 3.67
CA HIS A 249 7.10 -20.60 4.03
C HIS A 249 6.38 -21.46 2.97
N ARG A 250 6.69 -21.23 1.69
CA ARG A 250 6.09 -22.04 0.60
C ARG A 250 6.54 -23.50 0.61
N LEU A 251 7.80 -23.75 0.96
CA LEU A 251 8.39 -25.10 0.90
C LEU A 251 8.33 -25.83 2.25
N PHE A 252 8.49 -25.09 3.35
CA PHE A 252 8.60 -25.62 4.70
C PHE A 252 7.75 -24.80 5.70
N PRO A 253 6.40 -24.78 5.57
CA PRO A 253 5.54 -23.92 6.37
C PRO A 253 5.74 -24.13 7.87
N GLY A 254 5.72 -25.38 8.36
CA GLY A 254 5.86 -25.66 9.79
C GLY A 254 7.21 -25.22 10.40
N LEU A 255 8.30 -25.23 9.64
CA LEU A 255 9.58 -24.70 10.10
C LEU A 255 9.54 -23.16 10.14
N THR A 256 8.97 -22.55 9.11
CA THR A 256 8.85 -21.10 9.04
C THR A 256 7.97 -20.57 10.16
N ASP A 257 6.88 -21.26 10.50
CA ASP A 257 5.98 -20.88 11.61
C ASP A 257 6.73 -20.87 12.94
N LYS A 258 7.52 -21.92 13.23
CA LYS A 258 8.34 -21.98 14.45
C LYS A 258 9.38 -20.87 14.52
N LEU A 259 10.05 -20.56 13.40
CA LEU A 259 11.03 -19.48 13.32
C LEU A 259 10.37 -18.12 13.49
N THR A 260 9.23 -17.88 12.85
CA THR A 260 8.44 -16.66 12.96
C THR A 260 7.94 -16.46 14.40
N TYR A 261 7.41 -17.51 15.01
CA TYR A 261 7.03 -17.47 16.43
C TYR A 261 8.20 -17.07 17.31
N SER A 262 9.34 -17.76 17.16
CA SER A 262 10.54 -17.51 17.97
C SER A 262 11.10 -16.10 17.78
N TYR A 263 11.00 -15.54 16.55
CA TYR A 263 11.40 -14.18 16.25
C TYR A 263 10.51 -13.15 16.98
N ILE A 264 9.20 -13.29 16.85
CA ILE A 264 8.23 -12.36 17.48
C ILE A 264 8.24 -12.51 19.01
N ALA A 265 8.47 -13.70 19.55
CA ALA A 265 8.57 -13.93 21.00
C ALA A 265 9.75 -13.20 21.66
N ARG A 266 10.79 -12.83 20.89
CA ARG A 266 11.96 -12.09 21.36
C ARG A 266 11.79 -10.57 21.28
N GLU A 267 10.73 -10.08 20.63
CA GLU A 267 10.47 -8.63 20.57
C GLU A 267 10.27 -8.06 21.97
N THR A 268 10.70 -6.81 22.17
CA THR A 268 10.32 -6.03 23.36
C THR A 268 8.80 -5.88 23.33
N ASN A 269 8.12 -6.10 24.47
CA ASN A 269 6.66 -6.12 24.55
C ASN A 269 6.01 -7.16 23.60
N SER A 270 6.59 -8.37 23.51
CA SER A 270 6.04 -9.45 22.69
C SER A 270 4.57 -9.74 23.07
N PRO A 271 3.67 -9.95 22.10
CA PRO A 271 2.28 -10.31 22.36
C PRO A 271 2.12 -11.70 22.99
N PHE A 272 3.19 -12.47 23.10
CA PHE A 272 3.22 -13.81 23.74
C PHE A 272 3.61 -13.79 25.21
N LYS A 273 3.92 -12.62 25.78
CA LYS A 273 4.30 -12.45 27.19
C LYS A 273 3.16 -11.96 28.03
#